data_9064fbb7652761fc46534ba23bef6aea
#
_entry.id   9064fbb7652761fc46534ba23bef6aea
#
_cell.length_a   1.000
_cell.length_b   1.000
_cell.length_c   1.000
_cell.angle_alpha   90.00
_cell.angle_beta   90.00
_cell.angle_gamma   90.00
#
_symmetry.space_group_name_H-M   'P 1'
#
loop_
_entity.id
_entity.type
_entity.pdbx_description
1 polymer ?
#
loop_
_entity_poly.entity_id
_entity_poly.type
_entity_poly.pdbx_seq_one_letter_code
_entity_poly.pdbx_strand_id
1 'polypeptide(L)'
;MPFLFCFPRFSCRWLLLLPPLLFTGCAGSGVTQSGKASYYADKFAGRKTASGAVYRPGKRTAAHNTLPFGTIVRVTNPRNHRSVRVKVTDRGPHAKGRIIDLSRKAARKIGIVEAGVAPVELKVVRKAK
;
A
#
# COMPACT_ATOMS: atom_id res chain seq x y z
N MET A 1 -45.05 70.53 19.28
CA MET A 1 -44.79 69.40 20.17
C MET A 1 -44.10 68.31 19.37
N PRO A 2 -42.79 68.17 19.47
CA PRO A 2 -42.14 67.11 18.72
C PRO A 2 -42.02 65.88 19.60
N PHE A 3 -42.55 64.77 19.12
CA PHE A 3 -42.36 63.46 19.72
C PHE A 3 -41.01 62.91 19.28
N LEU A 4 -40.10 62.78 20.25
CA LEU A 4 -38.84 62.03 20.09
C LEU A 4 -39.14 60.56 20.19
N PHE A 5 -39.06 59.84 19.06
CA PHE A 5 -39.01 58.39 19.05
C PHE A 5 -37.56 57.93 19.18
N CYS A 6 -37.25 57.42 20.36
CA CYS A 6 -35.98 56.78 20.62
C CYS A 6 -36.08 55.33 20.16
N PHE A 7 -35.40 54.94 19.07
CA PHE A 7 -35.27 53.55 18.65
C PHE A 7 -34.07 52.93 19.32
N PRO A 8 -34.23 51.81 20.02
CA PRO A 8 -33.09 51.05 20.51
C PRO A 8 -32.45 50.27 19.35
N ARG A 9 -31.21 50.56 19.08
CA ARG A 9 -30.37 49.82 18.13
C ARG A 9 -30.04 48.46 18.72
N PHE A 10 -30.77 47.41 18.34
CA PHE A 10 -30.38 46.04 18.60
C PHE A 10 -29.26 45.65 17.63
N SER A 11 -28.01 45.75 18.10
CA SER A 11 -26.87 45.16 17.44
C SER A 11 -26.80 43.67 17.76
N CYS A 12 -27.49 42.87 16.99
CA CYS A 12 -27.37 41.42 17.06
C CYS A 12 -26.20 40.99 16.15
N ARG A 13 -24.98 41.13 16.66
CA ARG A 13 -23.79 40.54 16.07
C ARG A 13 -23.68 39.09 16.55
N TRP A 14 -24.38 38.20 15.91
CA TRP A 14 -24.08 36.78 16.03
C TRP A 14 -22.88 36.49 15.16
N LEU A 15 -21.71 36.47 15.80
CA LEU A 15 -20.50 35.94 15.26
C LEU A 15 -20.65 34.43 15.35
N LEU A 16 -21.04 33.79 14.22
CA LEU A 16 -20.95 32.35 14.06
C LEU A 16 -19.47 31.99 13.94
N LEU A 17 -18.85 31.68 15.07
CA LEU A 17 -17.58 30.99 15.13
C LEU A 17 -17.82 29.54 14.67
N LEU A 18 -17.65 29.30 13.39
CA LEU A 18 -17.47 27.94 12.86
C LEU A 18 -16.10 27.45 13.34
N PRO A 19 -16.03 26.33 14.08
CA PRO A 19 -14.74 25.73 14.40
C PRO A 19 -14.10 25.23 13.10
N PRO A 20 -12.77 25.42 12.89
CA PRO A 20 -12.11 24.82 11.77
C PRO A 20 -12.16 23.31 11.93
N LEU A 21 -12.81 22.63 10.97
CA LEU A 21 -12.68 21.19 10.81
C LEU A 21 -11.21 20.90 10.47
N LEU A 22 -10.45 20.55 11.50
CA LEU A 22 -9.14 19.96 11.32
C LEU A 22 -9.36 18.56 10.71
N PHE A 23 -9.35 18.51 9.38
CA PHE A 23 -9.11 17.26 8.66
C PHE A 23 -7.68 16.83 9.00
N THR A 24 -7.51 16.10 10.09
CA THR A 24 -6.32 15.28 10.28
C THR A 24 -6.39 14.14 9.24
N GLY A 25 -5.95 14.45 8.04
CA GLY A 25 -5.66 13.43 7.05
C GLY A 25 -4.57 12.55 7.63
N CYS A 26 -4.90 11.33 8.03
CA CYS A 26 -3.92 10.27 8.22
C CYS A 26 -3.31 9.96 6.84
N ALA A 27 -2.32 10.76 6.45
CA ALA A 27 -1.40 10.42 5.40
C ALA A 27 -0.53 9.27 5.93
N GLY A 28 -1.02 8.05 5.80
CA GLY A 28 -0.16 6.88 5.92
C GLY A 28 0.90 7.01 4.85
N SER A 29 2.08 7.52 5.23
CA SER A 29 3.26 7.63 4.38
C SER A 29 3.83 6.25 4.08
N GLY A 30 3.05 5.43 3.37
CA GLY A 30 3.52 4.21 2.77
C GLY A 30 4.22 4.53 1.45
N VAL A 31 5.48 4.17 1.31
CA VAL A 31 6.16 4.21 0.02
C VAL A 31 5.32 3.42 -0.97
N THR A 32 4.83 4.11 -2.00
CA THR A 32 4.09 3.49 -3.11
C THR A 32 5.03 3.37 -4.29
N GLN A 33 5.11 2.20 -4.89
CA GLN A 33 5.94 1.91 -6.06
C GLN A 33 5.10 1.18 -7.10
N SER A 34 5.21 1.58 -8.35
CA SER A 34 4.54 0.92 -9.48
C SER A 34 5.55 0.26 -10.38
N GLY A 35 5.22 -0.90 -10.91
CA GLY A 35 6.07 -1.65 -11.83
C GLY A 35 5.45 -3.00 -12.16
N LYS A 36 6.28 -3.93 -12.64
CA LYS A 36 5.83 -5.28 -12.99
C LYS A 36 6.20 -6.28 -11.89
N ALA A 37 5.31 -7.22 -11.64
CA ALA A 37 5.54 -8.38 -10.80
C ALA A 37 5.62 -9.65 -11.65
N SER A 38 6.43 -10.60 -11.20
CA SER A 38 6.35 -12.01 -11.62
C SER A 38 6.23 -12.89 -10.38
N TYR A 39 6.39 -14.19 -10.54
CA TYR A 39 6.39 -15.13 -9.43
C TYR A 39 7.43 -16.22 -9.60
N TYR A 40 7.81 -16.85 -8.50
CA TYR A 40 8.79 -17.94 -8.50
C TYR A 40 8.28 -19.17 -9.23
N ALA A 41 9.16 -19.77 -10.03
CA ALA A 41 8.93 -21.09 -10.58
C ALA A 41 8.92 -22.17 -9.49
N ASP A 42 8.16 -23.24 -9.69
CA ASP A 42 8.00 -24.32 -8.71
C ASP A 42 9.32 -25.01 -8.34
N LYS A 43 10.31 -25.02 -9.24
CA LYS A 43 11.65 -25.55 -8.99
C LYS A 43 12.42 -24.91 -7.83
N PHE A 44 11.97 -23.72 -7.39
CA PHE A 44 12.59 -23.03 -6.26
C PHE A 44 12.02 -23.47 -4.89
N ALA A 45 10.96 -24.27 -4.88
CA ALA A 45 10.39 -24.80 -3.64
C ALA A 45 11.45 -25.52 -2.82
N GLY A 46 11.51 -25.23 -1.51
CA GLY A 46 12.46 -25.82 -0.57
C GLY A 46 13.86 -25.18 -0.57
N ARG A 47 14.14 -24.21 -1.47
CA ARG A 47 15.43 -23.50 -1.46
C ARG A 47 15.44 -22.38 -0.43
N LYS A 48 16.62 -22.14 0.15
CA LYS A 48 16.83 -20.98 1.02
C LYS A 48 16.79 -19.67 0.23
N THR A 49 16.11 -18.70 0.77
CA THR A 49 16.10 -17.32 0.27
C THR A 49 17.26 -16.51 0.84
N ALA A 50 17.46 -15.28 0.40
CA ALA A 50 18.54 -14.40 0.88
C ALA A 50 18.42 -14.08 2.38
N SER A 51 17.21 -14.12 2.95
CA SER A 51 16.99 -13.95 4.40
C SER A 51 17.34 -15.20 5.23
N GLY A 52 17.65 -16.32 4.58
CA GLY A 52 17.81 -17.63 5.23
C GLY A 52 16.52 -18.43 5.39
N ALA A 53 15.37 -17.84 5.14
CA ALA A 53 14.09 -18.54 5.17
C ALA A 53 13.96 -19.49 3.96
N VAL A 54 13.29 -20.62 4.15
CA VAL A 54 13.02 -21.56 3.05
C VAL A 54 11.83 -21.07 2.24
N TYR A 55 11.99 -21.02 0.91
CA TYR A 55 10.87 -20.68 0.02
C TYR A 55 9.82 -21.80 0.01
N ARG A 56 8.60 -21.42 0.28
CA ARG A 56 7.43 -22.32 0.24
C ARG A 56 6.35 -21.70 -0.65
N PRO A 57 5.96 -22.33 -1.75
CA PRO A 57 4.93 -21.80 -2.67
C PRO A 57 3.59 -21.50 -2.01
N GLY A 58 3.25 -22.20 -0.95
CA GLY A 58 2.03 -22.00 -0.15
C GLY A 58 2.07 -20.87 0.87
N LYS A 59 3.17 -20.16 1.01
CA LYS A 59 3.31 -18.99 1.88
C LYS A 59 3.17 -17.70 1.07
N ARG A 60 2.76 -16.62 1.71
CA ARG A 60 2.66 -15.27 1.10
C ARG A 60 3.96 -14.52 1.32
N THR A 61 4.93 -14.77 0.47
CA THR A 61 6.26 -14.16 0.52
C THR A 61 6.62 -13.54 -0.83
N ALA A 62 7.64 -12.70 -0.83
CA ALA A 62 8.14 -12.06 -2.05
C ALA A 62 9.62 -11.73 -1.95
N ALA A 63 10.24 -11.54 -3.13
CA ALA A 63 11.54 -10.93 -3.28
C ALA A 63 11.40 -9.45 -3.67
N HIS A 64 12.19 -8.61 -3.02
CA HIS A 64 12.30 -7.18 -3.35
C HIS A 64 13.75 -6.73 -3.18
N ASN A 65 14.23 -5.83 -4.05
CA ASN A 65 15.64 -5.47 -4.11
C ASN A 65 16.14 -4.65 -2.92
N THR A 66 15.30 -3.77 -2.36
CA THR A 66 15.75 -2.77 -1.39
C THR A 66 15.01 -2.83 -0.05
N LEU A 67 13.77 -3.31 0.00
CA LEU A 67 13.02 -3.34 1.26
C LEU A 67 13.64 -4.34 2.24
N PRO A 68 13.75 -3.97 3.54
CA PRO A 68 14.29 -4.87 4.56
C PRO A 68 13.51 -6.18 4.65
N PHE A 69 14.20 -7.28 4.94
CA PHE A 69 13.54 -8.57 5.21
C PHE A 69 12.55 -8.45 6.37
N GLY A 70 11.39 -9.06 6.23
CA GLY A 70 10.31 -8.96 7.21
C GLY A 70 9.33 -7.81 6.96
N THR A 71 9.61 -6.91 6.02
CA THR A 71 8.67 -5.87 5.61
C THR A 71 7.41 -6.50 5.00
N ILE A 72 6.25 -6.02 5.41
CA ILE A 72 4.97 -6.42 4.84
C ILE A 72 4.56 -5.40 3.80
N VAL A 73 4.32 -5.89 2.60
CA VAL A 73 3.93 -5.09 1.43
C VAL A 73 2.56 -5.55 0.94
N ARG A 74 1.69 -4.61 0.67
CA ARG A 74 0.46 -4.86 -0.10
C ARG A 74 0.78 -4.73 -1.58
N VAL A 75 0.50 -5.78 -2.33
CA VAL A 75 0.65 -5.82 -3.78
C VAL A 75 -0.75 -5.82 -4.39
N THR A 76 -1.05 -4.84 -5.21
CA THR A 76 -2.34 -4.68 -5.88
C THR A 76 -2.17 -4.83 -7.38
N ASN A 77 -3.01 -5.65 -8.00
CA ASN A 77 -3.12 -5.71 -9.45
C ASN A 77 -4.16 -4.68 -9.91
N PRO A 78 -3.75 -3.59 -10.60
CA PRO A 78 -4.68 -2.53 -10.99
C PRO A 78 -5.71 -2.97 -12.06
N ARG A 79 -5.46 -4.07 -12.76
CA ARG A 79 -6.38 -4.58 -13.80
C ARG A 79 -7.65 -5.21 -13.22
N ASN A 80 -7.56 -5.83 -12.04
CA ASN A 80 -8.68 -6.52 -11.40
C ASN A 80 -8.95 -6.06 -9.97
N HIS A 81 -8.18 -5.08 -9.45
CA HIS A 81 -8.27 -4.53 -8.09
C HIS A 81 -8.05 -5.55 -6.95
N ARG A 82 -7.50 -6.73 -7.28
CA ARG A 82 -7.16 -7.73 -6.27
C ARG A 82 -5.83 -7.40 -5.62
N SER A 83 -5.73 -7.64 -4.34
CA SER A 83 -4.52 -7.37 -3.56
C SER A 83 -4.16 -8.53 -2.65
N VAL A 84 -2.89 -8.59 -2.27
CA VAL A 84 -2.35 -9.54 -1.31
C VAL A 84 -1.28 -8.86 -0.46
N ARG A 85 -1.18 -9.24 0.80
CA ARG A 85 -0.07 -8.85 1.68
C ARG A 85 0.97 -9.95 1.66
N VAL A 86 2.22 -9.56 1.41
CA VAL A 86 3.37 -10.45 1.35
C VAL A 86 4.48 -9.97 2.26
N LYS A 87 5.27 -10.92 2.75
CA LYS A 87 6.46 -10.65 3.54
C LYS A 87 7.68 -10.70 2.63
N VAL A 88 8.52 -9.69 2.68
CA VAL A 88 9.80 -9.69 1.96
C VAL A 88 10.77 -10.63 2.65
N THR A 89 11.22 -11.66 1.95
CA THR A 89 12.14 -12.69 2.46
C THR A 89 13.35 -12.91 1.56
N ASP A 90 13.38 -12.30 0.39
CA ASP A 90 14.42 -12.55 -0.60
C ASP A 90 14.81 -11.27 -1.34
N ARG A 91 15.89 -11.35 -2.11
CA ARG A 91 16.38 -10.29 -3.01
C ARG A 91 16.09 -10.66 -4.46
N GLY A 92 15.79 -9.64 -5.23
CA GLY A 92 15.34 -9.72 -6.62
C GLY A 92 14.06 -8.90 -6.81
N PRO A 93 13.53 -8.85 -8.02
CA PRO A 93 14.01 -9.45 -9.28
C PRO A 93 15.23 -8.73 -9.87
N HIS A 94 15.99 -9.44 -10.73
CA HIS A 94 17.14 -8.88 -11.44
C HIS A 94 16.80 -8.43 -12.86
N ALA A 95 15.59 -8.77 -13.35
CA ALA A 95 15.12 -8.34 -14.66
C ALA A 95 14.63 -6.91 -14.65
N LYS A 96 14.98 -6.13 -15.67
CA LYS A 96 14.53 -4.74 -15.83
C LYS A 96 13.00 -4.64 -15.87
N GLY A 97 12.46 -3.61 -15.22
CA GLY A 97 11.03 -3.32 -15.18
C GLY A 97 10.22 -4.16 -14.18
N ARG A 98 10.79 -5.21 -13.61
CA ARG A 98 10.18 -5.95 -12.51
C ARG A 98 10.65 -5.38 -11.18
N ILE A 99 9.72 -5.21 -10.27
CA ILE A 99 9.97 -4.63 -8.94
C ILE A 99 9.78 -5.63 -7.81
N ILE A 100 9.06 -6.72 -8.05
CA ILE A 100 8.76 -7.75 -7.06
C ILE A 100 8.56 -9.11 -7.74
N ASP A 101 9.04 -10.17 -7.10
CA ASP A 101 8.73 -11.56 -7.44
C ASP A 101 7.92 -12.17 -6.29
N LEU A 102 6.73 -12.66 -6.60
CA LEU A 102 5.78 -13.18 -5.63
C LEU A 102 5.91 -14.69 -5.44
N SER A 103 5.51 -15.20 -4.30
CA SER A 103 5.23 -16.62 -4.14
C SER A 103 4.04 -17.02 -5.01
N ARG A 104 3.95 -18.31 -5.36
CA ARG A 104 2.85 -18.80 -6.19
C ARG A 104 1.47 -18.54 -5.59
N LYS A 105 1.33 -18.72 -4.26
CA LYS A 105 0.10 -18.39 -3.55
C LYS A 105 -0.29 -16.92 -3.69
N ALA A 106 0.67 -16.01 -3.53
CA ALA A 106 0.42 -14.58 -3.67
C ALA A 106 0.03 -14.22 -5.10
N ALA A 107 0.73 -14.78 -6.09
CA ALA A 107 0.42 -14.57 -7.51
C ALA A 107 -1.00 -15.03 -7.88
N ARG A 108 -1.43 -16.18 -7.38
CA ARG A 108 -2.81 -16.66 -7.54
C ARG A 108 -3.83 -15.72 -6.93
N LYS A 109 -3.53 -15.18 -5.75
CA LYS A 109 -4.42 -14.26 -5.05
C LYS A 109 -4.76 -13.02 -5.86
N ILE A 110 -3.79 -12.48 -6.59
CA ILE A 110 -3.98 -11.28 -7.42
C ILE A 110 -4.20 -11.60 -8.91
N GLY A 111 -4.28 -12.87 -9.26
CA GLY A 111 -4.68 -13.32 -10.61
C GLY A 111 -3.64 -13.07 -11.70
N ILE A 112 -2.34 -13.21 -11.41
CA ILE A 112 -1.27 -13.00 -12.40
C ILE A 112 -0.59 -14.27 -12.90
N VAL A 113 -1.01 -15.45 -12.43
CA VAL A 113 -0.37 -16.73 -12.78
C VAL A 113 -0.44 -17.00 -14.29
N GLU A 114 -1.59 -16.77 -14.90
CA GLU A 114 -1.79 -16.98 -16.35
C GLU A 114 -0.91 -16.05 -17.18
N ALA A 115 -0.82 -14.77 -16.80
CA ALA A 115 -0.01 -13.79 -17.50
C ALA A 115 1.51 -13.97 -17.28
N GLY A 116 1.91 -14.58 -16.17
CA GLY A 116 3.30 -14.73 -15.73
C GLY A 116 3.96 -13.45 -15.24
N VAL A 117 3.77 -12.34 -15.93
CA VAL A 117 4.22 -11.00 -15.57
C VAL A 117 3.04 -10.03 -15.75
N ALA A 118 2.83 -9.17 -14.77
CA ALA A 118 1.72 -8.20 -14.82
C ALA A 118 2.08 -6.90 -14.08
N PRO A 119 1.46 -5.78 -14.43
CA PRO A 119 1.63 -4.53 -13.70
C PRO A 119 1.04 -4.66 -12.30
N VAL A 120 1.73 -4.09 -11.32
CA VAL A 120 1.30 -4.05 -9.92
C VAL A 120 1.67 -2.73 -9.28
N GLU A 121 0.95 -2.43 -8.19
CA GLU A 121 1.25 -1.34 -7.29
C GLU A 121 1.64 -1.91 -5.92
N LEU A 122 2.74 -1.43 -5.36
CA LEU A 122 3.24 -1.81 -4.05
C LEU A 122 2.99 -0.72 -3.04
N LYS A 123 2.51 -1.09 -1.86
CA LYS A 123 2.40 -0.19 -0.71
C LYS A 123 2.97 -0.88 0.52
N VAL A 124 3.96 -0.26 1.15
CA VAL A 124 4.49 -0.77 2.42
C VAL A 124 3.42 -0.62 3.51
N VAL A 125 3.02 -1.73 4.11
CA VAL A 125 2.02 -1.78 5.17
C VAL A 125 2.69 -1.70 6.54
N ARG A 126 3.79 -2.44 6.71
CA ARG A 126 4.56 -2.49 7.95
C ARG A 126 6.04 -2.68 7.62
N LYS A 127 6.88 -1.77 8.10
CA LYS A 127 8.33 -1.95 8.02
C LYS A 127 8.80 -3.05 8.97
N ALA A 128 9.87 -3.73 8.61
CA ALA A 128 10.59 -4.60 9.56
C ALA A 128 11.10 -3.76 10.74
N LYS A 129 11.09 -4.36 11.92
CA LYS A 129 11.69 -3.75 13.12
C LYS A 129 13.19 -3.93 13.09
#